data_a0c2dd80012db2770eace77b3ae6f6a5
#
_entry.id   a0c2dd80012db2770eace77b3ae6f6a5
#
_cell.length_a   1.000
_cell.length_b   1.000
_cell.length_c   1.000
_cell.angle_alpha   90.00
_cell.angle_beta   90.00
_cell.angle_gamma   90.00
#
_symmetry.space_group_name_H-M   'P 1'
#
loop_
_entity.id
_entity.type
_entity.pdbx_description
1 polymer ?
#
loop_
_entity_poly.entity_id
_entity_poly.type
_entity_poly.pdbx_seq_one_letter_code
_entity_poly.pdbx_strand_id
1 'polypeptide(L)'
;MDEIEWWVGFDWASEKHWVCLLDPGGQFIAAREVTHGGAGLTELCDWLVTRTGSLPARIAVAIETPHGPVVEALLERGFQVYAINPKQLDRFRDRFSVAGAKDDSRDAHVLGDSLRTDRHAYRRLAVDDPLIIELREWSRMREALQQERNRLTSRMREQLWRYYPQMLQLTDDLAAEWFMALWHKVPTPAMAAKLRQSAIDSLLQAHRIRRIDGEDVLRILCQKPLAVAPGTAEAASAHIRTLAARLRNPA
;
A
#
# COMPACT_ATOMS: atom_id res chain seq x y z
N MET A 1 2.97 33.52 16.00
CA MET A 1 3.16 32.07 16.19
C MET A 1 2.27 31.71 17.37
N ASP A 2 1.21 30.96 17.16
CA ASP A 2 0.30 30.60 18.27
C ASP A 2 1.10 29.76 19.27
N GLU A 3 1.12 30.21 20.51
CA GLU A 3 1.82 29.54 21.59
C GLU A 3 1.08 28.24 21.91
N ILE A 4 1.77 27.09 21.78
CA ILE A 4 1.21 25.80 22.14
C ILE A 4 1.16 25.70 23.66
N GLU A 5 -0.01 25.37 24.17
CA GLU A 5 -0.28 25.23 25.61
C GLU A 5 -0.44 23.77 26.02
N TRP A 6 -0.87 22.90 25.10
CA TRP A 6 -1.17 21.50 25.39
C TRP A 6 -0.58 20.56 24.37
N TRP A 7 -0.18 19.36 24.82
CA TRP A 7 0.45 18.34 23.99
C TRP A 7 -0.37 17.07 24.04
N VAL A 8 -0.66 16.54 22.88
CA VAL A 8 -1.46 15.33 22.71
C VAL A 8 -0.67 14.33 21.89
N GLY A 9 -0.54 13.12 22.39
CA GLY A 9 -0.09 11.99 21.60
C GLY A 9 -1.27 11.14 21.15
N PHE A 10 -1.31 10.80 19.89
CA PHE A 10 -2.36 10.03 19.26
C PHE A 10 -1.78 8.75 18.64
N ASP A 11 -1.98 7.62 19.29
CA ASP A 11 -1.61 6.31 18.77
C ASP A 11 -2.78 5.73 17.97
N TRP A 12 -2.53 5.54 16.66
CA TRP A 12 -3.56 5.12 15.71
C TRP A 12 -3.70 3.61 15.65
N ALA A 13 -4.94 3.11 15.67
CA ALA A 13 -5.27 1.73 15.35
C ALA A 13 -6.57 1.66 14.52
N SER A 14 -6.87 0.51 13.95
CA SER A 14 -7.99 0.36 12.99
C SER A 14 -9.38 0.56 13.59
N GLU A 15 -9.59 0.19 14.84
CA GLU A 15 -10.90 0.24 15.48
C GLU A 15 -10.94 1.22 16.66
N LYS A 16 -9.89 1.26 17.45
CA LYS A 16 -9.77 2.06 18.66
C LYS A 16 -8.41 2.69 18.75
N HIS A 17 -8.38 3.96 19.05
CA HIS A 17 -7.18 4.77 19.19
C HIS A 17 -6.88 5.06 20.64
N TRP A 18 -5.61 5.19 20.99
CA TRP A 18 -5.20 5.72 22.29
C TRP A 18 -4.77 7.18 22.18
N VAL A 19 -5.29 7.99 23.10
CA VAL A 19 -4.98 9.43 23.16
C VAL A 19 -4.49 9.77 24.55
N CYS A 20 -3.33 10.44 24.62
CA CYS A 20 -2.72 10.94 25.85
C CYS A 20 -2.65 12.44 25.82
N LEU A 21 -3.13 13.12 26.86
CA LEU A 21 -3.06 14.57 27.06
C LEU A 21 -2.02 14.92 28.12
N LEU A 22 -1.11 15.82 27.74
CA LEU A 22 -0.06 16.36 28.63
C LEU A 22 -0.23 17.88 28.78
N ASP A 23 0.12 18.39 29.95
CA ASP A 23 0.17 19.82 30.22
C ASP A 23 1.39 20.51 29.57
N PRO A 24 1.55 21.85 29.65
CA PRO A 24 2.70 22.57 29.11
C PRO A 24 4.04 22.06 29.64
N GLY A 25 4.09 21.57 30.89
CA GLY A 25 5.29 21.00 31.52
C GLY A 25 5.61 19.57 31.10
N GLY A 26 4.66 18.88 30.41
CA GLY A 26 4.78 17.49 30.02
C GLY A 26 4.22 16.50 31.05
N GLN A 27 3.50 16.99 32.08
CA GLN A 27 2.85 16.12 33.04
C GLN A 27 1.62 15.48 32.43
N PHE A 28 1.44 14.20 32.72
CA PHE A 28 0.26 13.45 32.34
C PHE A 28 -0.98 14.01 33.00
N ILE A 29 -1.99 14.35 32.20
CA ILE A 29 -3.28 14.88 32.67
C ILE A 29 -4.38 13.82 32.52
N ALA A 30 -4.47 13.19 31.35
CA ALA A 30 -5.50 12.18 31.10
C ALA A 30 -5.11 11.33 29.86
N ALA A 31 -5.65 10.13 29.81
CA ALA A 31 -5.66 9.32 28.60
C ALA A 31 -7.04 8.70 28.39
N ARG A 32 -7.37 8.42 27.14
CA ARG A 32 -8.60 7.71 26.81
C ARG A 32 -8.48 6.91 25.53
N GLU A 33 -9.29 5.87 25.47
CA GLU A 33 -9.56 5.15 24.24
C GLU A 33 -10.65 5.88 23.45
N VAL A 34 -10.47 5.96 22.12
CA VAL A 34 -11.37 6.64 21.18
C VAL A 34 -11.75 5.67 20.07
N THR A 35 -13.04 5.46 19.86
CA THR A 35 -13.53 4.61 18.77
C THR A 35 -13.33 5.30 17.42
N HIS A 36 -12.83 4.55 16.41
CA HIS A 36 -12.71 5.05 15.06
C HIS A 36 -14.09 5.34 14.45
N GLY A 37 -14.27 6.55 13.89
CA GLY A 37 -15.51 6.98 13.24
C GLY A 37 -15.87 8.43 13.56
N GLY A 38 -16.81 9.00 12.78
CA GLY A 38 -17.18 10.40 12.90
C GLY A 38 -17.62 10.82 14.30
N ALA A 39 -18.45 10.00 14.98
CA ALA A 39 -18.89 10.28 16.33
C ALA A 39 -17.74 10.27 17.35
N GLY A 40 -16.87 9.24 17.31
CA GLY A 40 -15.75 9.13 18.24
C GLY A 40 -14.71 10.23 18.07
N LEU A 41 -14.42 10.63 16.83
CA LEU A 41 -13.48 11.74 16.54
C LEU A 41 -14.06 13.10 16.93
N THR A 42 -15.36 13.31 16.74
CA THR A 42 -16.04 14.53 17.22
C THR A 42 -15.98 14.62 18.74
N GLU A 43 -16.34 13.54 19.41
CA GLU A 43 -16.29 13.45 20.87
C GLU A 43 -14.87 13.66 21.43
N LEU A 44 -13.85 13.15 20.75
CA LEU A 44 -12.45 13.42 21.09
C LEU A 44 -12.12 14.91 21.03
N CYS A 45 -12.46 15.57 19.92
CA CYS A 45 -12.18 16.99 19.75
C CYS A 45 -12.87 17.84 20.84
N ASP A 46 -14.14 17.54 21.11
CA ASP A 46 -14.90 18.24 22.16
C ASP A 46 -14.33 17.96 23.56
N TRP A 47 -13.91 16.72 23.83
CA TRP A 47 -13.24 16.35 25.08
C TRP A 47 -11.91 17.10 25.26
N LEU A 48 -11.07 17.19 24.23
CA LEU A 48 -9.81 17.94 24.30
C LEU A 48 -10.05 19.42 24.62
N VAL A 49 -10.99 20.07 23.92
CA VAL A 49 -11.31 21.48 24.17
C VAL A 49 -11.88 21.68 25.59
N THR A 50 -12.81 20.82 26.02
CA THR A 50 -13.42 20.90 27.35
C THR A 50 -12.40 20.66 28.45
N ARG A 51 -11.50 19.67 28.28
CA ARG A 51 -10.54 19.29 29.30
C ARG A 51 -9.43 20.31 29.50
N THR A 52 -9.02 20.96 28.41
CA THR A 52 -7.96 21.96 28.41
C THR A 52 -8.44 23.38 28.69
N GLY A 53 -9.70 23.66 28.39
CA GLY A 53 -10.25 25.03 28.38
C GLY A 53 -9.59 25.93 27.34
N SER A 54 -8.81 25.37 26.41
CA SER A 54 -8.03 26.10 25.43
C SER A 54 -8.63 26.01 24.02
N LEU A 55 -8.30 26.96 23.16
CA LEU A 55 -8.64 26.91 21.75
C LEU A 55 -7.89 25.77 21.03
N PRO A 56 -8.51 25.08 20.07
CA PRO A 56 -7.85 24.02 19.30
C PRO A 56 -6.49 24.43 18.72
N ALA A 57 -6.35 25.67 18.27
CA ALA A 57 -5.08 26.21 17.74
C ALA A 57 -3.91 26.24 18.75
N ARG A 58 -4.20 26.09 20.04
CA ARG A 58 -3.18 26.01 21.10
C ARG A 58 -2.89 24.59 21.56
N ILE A 59 -3.53 23.60 20.96
CA ILE A 59 -3.38 22.18 21.25
C ILE A 59 -2.63 21.51 20.10
N ALA A 60 -1.42 21.00 20.38
CA ALA A 60 -0.62 20.29 19.40
C ALA A 60 -0.83 18.76 19.53
N VAL A 61 -1.09 18.09 18.42
CA VAL A 61 -1.34 16.65 18.36
C VAL A 61 -0.23 15.96 17.57
N ALA A 62 0.48 15.04 18.20
CA ALA A 62 1.48 14.17 17.56
C ALA A 62 0.81 12.91 17.03
N ILE A 63 1.09 12.55 15.78
CA ILE A 63 0.57 11.35 15.14
C ILE A 63 1.64 10.69 14.27
N GLU A 64 1.63 9.35 14.21
CA GLU A 64 2.55 8.59 13.35
C GLU A 64 2.07 8.55 11.89
N THR A 65 0.78 8.40 11.68
CA THR A 65 0.17 8.33 10.33
C THR A 65 -0.23 9.73 9.85
N PRO A 66 0.44 10.30 8.82
CA PRO A 66 0.28 11.72 8.44
C PRO A 66 -0.95 12.00 7.56
N HIS A 67 -1.93 11.11 7.50
CA HIS A 67 -3.10 11.23 6.60
C HIS A 67 -4.27 10.39 7.12
N GLY A 68 -5.42 10.62 6.52
CA GLY A 68 -6.65 9.87 6.80
C GLY A 68 -7.59 10.62 7.75
N PRO A 69 -8.75 10.02 8.05
CA PRO A 69 -9.88 10.71 8.66
C PRO A 69 -9.58 11.32 10.04
N VAL A 70 -8.64 10.75 10.79
CA VAL A 70 -8.22 11.32 12.09
C VAL A 70 -7.51 12.65 11.90
N VAL A 71 -6.54 12.70 10.97
CA VAL A 71 -5.79 13.93 10.65
C VAL A 71 -6.72 15.01 10.12
N GLU A 72 -7.60 14.63 9.20
CA GLU A 72 -8.56 15.53 8.57
C GLU A 72 -9.53 16.12 9.60
N ALA A 73 -10.10 15.30 10.48
CA ALA A 73 -11.02 15.76 11.54
C ALA A 73 -10.33 16.72 12.53
N LEU A 74 -9.08 16.43 12.91
CA LEU A 74 -8.31 17.32 13.80
C LEU A 74 -7.97 18.65 13.14
N LEU A 75 -7.53 18.63 11.87
CA LEU A 75 -7.21 19.83 11.11
C LEU A 75 -8.45 20.69 10.84
N GLU A 76 -9.59 20.08 10.48
CA GLU A 76 -10.86 20.78 10.26
C GLU A 76 -11.35 21.50 11.53
N ARG A 77 -11.12 20.90 12.70
CA ARG A 77 -11.44 21.51 14.00
C ARG A 77 -10.40 22.54 14.47
N GLY A 78 -9.33 22.75 13.70
CA GLY A 78 -8.32 23.78 13.96
C GLY A 78 -7.19 23.36 14.90
N PHE A 79 -7.02 22.08 15.23
CA PHE A 79 -5.89 21.58 15.99
C PHE A 79 -4.58 21.69 15.21
N GLN A 80 -3.47 21.84 15.91
CA GLN A 80 -2.15 21.80 15.30
C GLN A 80 -1.62 20.37 15.23
N VAL A 81 -1.71 19.73 14.06
CA VAL A 81 -1.32 18.34 13.88
C VAL A 81 0.11 18.23 13.36
N TYR A 82 0.88 17.36 13.99
CA TYR A 82 2.28 17.09 13.67
C TYR A 82 2.52 15.61 13.45
N ALA A 83 3.18 15.25 12.36
CA ALA A 83 3.53 13.87 12.04
C ALA A 83 5.01 13.60 12.24
N ILE A 84 5.33 12.40 12.73
CA ILE A 84 6.69 11.89 12.85
C ILE A 84 6.87 10.62 12.02
N ASN A 85 8.10 10.41 11.54
CA ASN A 85 8.45 9.15 10.91
C ASN A 85 8.55 8.03 11.97
N PRO A 86 7.96 6.84 11.73
CA PRO A 86 8.01 5.70 12.66
C PRO A 86 9.42 5.35 13.15
N LYS A 87 10.41 5.37 12.25
CA LYS A 87 11.81 5.10 12.62
C LYS A 87 12.43 6.14 13.59
N GLN A 88 11.92 7.36 13.56
CA GLN A 88 12.35 8.38 14.53
C GLN A 88 11.64 8.18 15.86
N LEU A 89 10.35 7.81 15.84
CA LEU A 89 9.59 7.53 17.05
C LEU A 89 10.19 6.38 17.85
N ASP A 90 10.68 5.32 17.20
CA ASP A 90 11.36 4.21 17.88
C ASP A 90 12.53 4.69 18.74
N ARG A 91 13.30 5.68 18.29
CA ARG A 91 14.39 6.27 19.07
C ARG A 91 13.89 7.05 20.31
N PHE A 92 12.69 7.61 20.24
CA PHE A 92 12.09 8.25 21.41
C PHE A 92 11.55 7.21 22.39
N ARG A 93 10.99 6.11 21.91
CA ARG A 93 10.56 4.96 22.74
C ARG A 93 11.70 4.41 23.60
N ASP A 94 12.92 4.33 23.05
CA ASP A 94 14.10 3.87 23.77
C ASP A 94 14.45 4.72 25.01
N ARG A 95 14.05 6.00 25.06
CA ARG A 95 14.24 6.87 26.22
C ARG A 95 13.34 6.49 27.41
N PHE A 96 12.19 5.87 27.14
CA PHE A 96 11.16 5.57 28.15
C PHE A 96 11.15 4.12 28.63
N SER A 97 11.79 3.19 27.93
CA SER A 97 11.83 1.78 28.33
C SER A 97 12.95 0.99 27.68
N VAL A 98 13.75 0.32 28.53
CA VAL A 98 14.71 -0.72 28.13
C VAL A 98 14.04 -2.08 27.92
N ALA A 99 12.82 -2.30 28.42
CA ALA A 99 12.05 -3.54 28.28
C ALA A 99 10.92 -3.32 27.30
N GLY A 100 10.99 -3.93 26.11
CA GLY A 100 10.11 -3.78 24.95
C GLY A 100 8.67 -4.28 25.10
N ALA A 101 8.02 -4.04 26.23
CA ALA A 101 6.58 -4.27 26.37
C ALA A 101 5.83 -3.15 25.62
N LYS A 102 5.19 -3.53 24.52
CA LYS A 102 4.32 -2.67 23.74
C LYS A 102 3.03 -2.41 24.51
N ASP A 103 2.74 -1.15 24.80
CA ASP A 103 1.53 -0.69 25.46
C ASP A 103 1.05 0.57 24.72
N ASP A 104 -0.13 0.52 24.12
CA ASP A 104 -0.69 1.57 23.28
C ASP A 104 -0.85 2.89 24.07
N SER A 105 -1.12 2.83 25.38
CA SER A 105 -1.19 4.02 26.22
C SER A 105 0.17 4.68 26.39
N ARG A 106 1.24 3.89 26.46
CA ARG A 106 2.64 4.37 26.53
C ARG A 106 3.07 4.98 25.21
N ASP A 107 2.71 4.37 24.09
CA ASP A 107 3.03 4.88 22.75
C ASP A 107 2.40 6.25 22.51
N ALA A 108 1.15 6.45 22.91
CA ALA A 108 0.50 7.74 22.91
C ALA A 108 1.21 8.77 23.82
N HIS A 109 1.66 8.37 25.01
CA HIS A 109 2.42 9.26 25.91
C HIS A 109 3.75 9.69 25.28
N VAL A 110 4.52 8.74 24.72
CA VAL A 110 5.80 9.01 24.04
C VAL A 110 5.61 9.99 22.87
N LEU A 111 4.56 9.83 22.08
CA LEU A 111 4.22 10.76 21.00
C LEU A 111 3.99 12.18 21.52
N GLY A 112 3.20 12.35 22.56
CA GLY A 112 2.91 13.67 23.15
C GLY A 112 4.15 14.33 23.73
N ASP A 113 4.94 13.62 24.53
CA ASP A 113 6.13 14.16 25.16
C ASP A 113 7.27 14.45 24.17
N SER A 114 7.48 13.56 23.17
CA SER A 114 8.49 13.81 22.15
C SER A 114 8.12 15.00 21.24
N LEU A 115 6.84 15.24 20.95
CA LEU A 115 6.41 16.46 20.26
C LEU A 115 6.72 17.72 21.09
N ARG A 116 6.52 17.67 22.40
CA ARG A 116 6.82 18.76 23.31
C ARG A 116 8.32 19.10 23.34
N THR A 117 9.18 18.08 23.46
CA THR A 117 10.63 18.27 23.60
C THR A 117 11.36 18.48 22.28
N ASP A 118 10.92 17.82 21.23
CA ASP A 118 11.64 17.73 19.96
C ASP A 118 10.77 18.10 18.75
N ARG A 119 9.92 19.15 18.89
CA ARG A 119 8.98 19.58 17.83
C ARG A 119 9.63 19.75 16.45
N HIS A 120 10.91 20.10 16.39
CA HIS A 120 11.68 20.25 15.15
C HIS A 120 11.84 18.92 14.37
N ALA A 121 11.71 17.76 15.04
CA ALA A 121 11.73 16.45 14.41
C ALA A 121 10.39 16.09 13.75
N TYR A 122 9.34 16.87 14.01
CA TYR A 122 8.00 16.65 13.51
C TYR A 122 7.68 17.56 12.34
N ARG A 123 6.93 17.03 11.39
CA ARG A 123 6.38 17.80 10.28
C ARG A 123 4.99 18.30 10.63
N ARG A 124 4.78 19.60 10.69
CA ARG A 124 3.46 20.21 10.84
C ARG A 124 2.63 19.86 9.60
N LEU A 125 1.43 19.36 9.81
CA LEU A 125 0.45 19.12 8.77
C LEU A 125 -0.43 20.35 8.57
N ALA A 126 -0.88 20.56 7.34
CA ALA A 126 -1.83 21.61 6.98
C ALA A 126 -2.97 20.97 6.17
N VAL A 127 -4.08 21.67 6.12
CA VAL A 127 -5.18 21.28 5.22
C VAL A 127 -4.67 21.44 3.79
N ASP A 128 -4.67 20.34 3.04
CA ASP A 128 -4.34 20.36 1.62
C ASP A 128 -5.56 20.84 0.81
N ASP A 129 -5.29 21.40 -0.35
CA ASP A 129 -6.34 21.67 -1.35
C ASP A 129 -7.07 20.36 -1.70
N PRO A 130 -8.41 20.35 -1.80
CA PRO A 130 -9.19 19.15 -2.14
C PRO A 130 -8.68 18.44 -3.40
N LEU A 131 -8.24 19.20 -4.41
CA LEU A 131 -7.66 18.64 -5.64
C LEU A 131 -6.34 17.88 -5.36
N ILE A 132 -5.52 18.40 -4.45
CA ILE A 132 -4.26 17.74 -4.04
C ILE A 132 -4.56 16.43 -3.31
N ILE A 133 -5.58 16.42 -2.46
CA ILE A 133 -6.02 15.20 -1.75
C ILE A 133 -6.48 14.16 -2.78
N GLU A 134 -7.34 14.54 -3.72
CA GLU A 134 -7.84 13.65 -4.78
C GLU A 134 -6.70 13.08 -5.63
N LEU A 135 -5.78 13.90 -6.12
CA LEU A 135 -4.62 13.46 -6.89
C LEU A 135 -3.73 12.49 -6.11
N ARG A 136 -3.57 12.70 -4.82
CA ARG A 136 -2.81 11.81 -3.94
C ARG A 136 -3.48 10.44 -3.83
N GLU A 137 -4.80 10.39 -3.66
CA GLU A 137 -5.54 9.12 -3.59
C GLU A 137 -5.52 8.36 -4.92
N TRP A 138 -5.66 9.05 -6.06
CA TRP A 138 -5.50 8.46 -7.38
C TRP A 138 -4.08 7.89 -7.59
N SER A 139 -3.05 8.60 -7.13
CA SER A 139 -1.66 8.13 -7.21
C SER A 139 -1.44 6.86 -6.39
N ARG A 140 -1.97 6.81 -5.17
CA ARG A 140 -1.90 5.63 -4.29
C ARG A 140 -2.64 4.43 -4.88
N MET A 141 -3.84 4.65 -5.40
CA MET A 141 -4.62 3.60 -6.05
C MET A 141 -3.88 3.04 -7.26
N ARG A 142 -3.31 3.90 -8.12
CA ARG A 142 -2.49 3.48 -9.25
C ARG A 142 -1.29 2.64 -8.80
N GLU A 143 -0.60 3.05 -7.75
CA GLU A 143 0.54 2.30 -7.21
C GLU A 143 0.12 0.93 -6.69
N ALA A 144 -0.98 0.83 -5.95
CA ALA A 144 -1.52 -0.43 -5.44
C ALA A 144 -1.87 -1.39 -6.58
N LEU A 145 -2.55 -0.91 -7.62
CA LEU A 145 -2.89 -1.69 -8.82
C LEU A 145 -1.64 -2.15 -9.58
N GLN A 146 -0.62 -1.29 -9.69
CA GLN A 146 0.65 -1.66 -10.31
C GLN A 146 1.39 -2.75 -9.52
N GLN A 147 1.38 -2.67 -8.20
CA GLN A 147 1.97 -3.71 -7.33
C GLN A 147 1.21 -5.04 -7.44
N GLU A 148 -0.12 -4.99 -7.54
CA GLU A 148 -0.92 -6.20 -7.76
C GLU A 148 -0.62 -6.84 -9.11
N ARG A 149 -0.59 -6.05 -10.18
CA ARG A 149 -0.18 -6.50 -11.53
C ARG A 149 1.19 -7.18 -11.50
N ASN A 150 2.17 -6.57 -10.83
CA ASN A 150 3.53 -7.12 -10.71
C ASN A 150 3.53 -8.45 -9.94
N ARG A 151 2.75 -8.57 -8.87
CA ARG A 151 2.62 -9.84 -8.12
C ARG A 151 2.00 -10.95 -8.97
N LEU A 152 0.95 -10.65 -9.74
CA LEU A 152 0.29 -11.63 -10.61
C LEU A 152 1.22 -12.08 -11.74
N THR A 153 1.92 -11.15 -12.42
CA THR A 153 2.86 -11.47 -13.50
C THR A 153 4.08 -12.24 -13.00
N SER A 154 4.59 -11.95 -11.79
CA SER A 154 5.66 -12.74 -11.17
C SER A 154 5.23 -14.18 -10.93
N ARG A 155 4.04 -14.41 -10.40
CA ARG A 155 3.47 -15.77 -10.24
C ARG A 155 3.28 -16.48 -11.59
N MET A 156 2.84 -15.77 -12.63
CA MET A 156 2.77 -16.34 -13.98
C MET A 156 4.15 -16.75 -14.49
N ARG A 157 5.15 -15.91 -14.30
CA ARG A 157 6.55 -16.19 -14.67
C ARG A 157 7.06 -17.46 -13.99
N GLU A 158 6.82 -17.61 -12.68
CA GLU A 158 7.19 -18.82 -11.93
C GLU A 158 6.53 -20.07 -12.49
N GLN A 159 5.24 -20.02 -12.83
CA GLN A 159 4.56 -21.16 -13.43
C GLN A 159 5.14 -21.48 -14.82
N LEU A 160 5.29 -20.50 -15.71
CA LEU A 160 5.87 -20.69 -17.04
C LEU A 160 7.29 -21.27 -16.96
N TRP A 161 8.10 -20.77 -16.05
CA TRP A 161 9.48 -21.27 -15.83
C TRP A 161 9.50 -22.78 -15.52
N ARG A 162 8.48 -23.27 -14.81
CA ARG A 162 8.41 -24.67 -14.39
C ARG A 162 8.06 -25.64 -15.51
N TYR A 163 7.32 -25.26 -16.56
CA TYR A 163 6.87 -26.17 -17.58
C TYR A 163 7.01 -25.67 -19.02
N TYR A 164 7.04 -24.35 -19.22
CA TYR A 164 7.04 -23.76 -20.57
C TYR A 164 7.89 -22.47 -20.63
N PRO A 165 9.20 -22.56 -20.29
CA PRO A 165 10.08 -21.38 -20.22
C PRO A 165 10.28 -20.70 -21.59
N GLN A 166 10.01 -21.37 -22.71
CA GLN A 166 10.10 -20.78 -24.05
C GLN A 166 9.18 -19.56 -24.20
N MET A 167 8.02 -19.56 -23.54
CA MET A 167 7.10 -18.42 -23.53
C MET A 167 7.75 -17.15 -22.96
N LEU A 168 8.67 -17.29 -22.01
CA LEU A 168 9.34 -16.17 -21.36
C LEU A 168 10.37 -15.47 -22.27
N GLN A 169 10.76 -16.10 -23.40
CA GLN A 169 11.66 -15.51 -24.39
C GLN A 169 10.94 -14.51 -25.33
N LEU A 170 9.61 -14.51 -25.35
CA LEU A 170 8.81 -13.71 -26.27
C LEU A 170 8.65 -12.26 -25.80
N THR A 171 8.54 -12.04 -24.47
CA THR A 171 8.33 -10.72 -23.87
C THR A 171 8.61 -10.72 -22.38
N ASP A 172 9.04 -9.56 -21.87
CA ASP A 172 9.14 -9.31 -20.43
C ASP A 172 7.80 -8.93 -19.82
N ASP A 173 6.88 -8.34 -20.61
CA ASP A 173 5.53 -8.00 -20.16
C ASP A 173 4.56 -9.15 -20.38
N LEU A 174 4.42 -10.00 -19.38
CA LEU A 174 3.49 -11.13 -19.40
C LEU A 174 2.01 -10.72 -19.31
N ALA A 175 1.72 -9.47 -18.96
CA ALA A 175 0.36 -8.94 -18.96
C ALA A 175 -0.05 -8.32 -20.31
N ALA A 176 0.86 -8.28 -21.30
CA ALA A 176 0.54 -7.77 -22.63
C ALA A 176 -0.59 -8.59 -23.26
N GLU A 177 -1.59 -7.91 -23.85
CA GLU A 177 -2.77 -8.56 -24.44
C GLU A 177 -2.42 -9.59 -25.50
N TRP A 178 -1.48 -9.28 -26.38
CA TRP A 178 -1.04 -10.22 -27.43
C TRP A 178 -0.41 -11.49 -26.85
N PHE A 179 0.40 -11.33 -25.76
CA PHE A 179 1.04 -12.47 -25.10
C PHE A 179 -0.01 -13.37 -24.45
N MET A 180 -0.96 -12.76 -23.76
CA MET A 180 -2.07 -13.48 -23.14
C MET A 180 -2.95 -14.21 -24.18
N ALA A 181 -3.22 -13.55 -25.31
CA ALA A 181 -3.96 -14.16 -26.41
C ALA A 181 -3.18 -15.35 -27.02
N LEU A 182 -1.87 -15.23 -27.20
CA LEU A 182 -1.00 -16.31 -27.66
C LEU A 182 -0.98 -17.46 -26.65
N TRP A 183 -0.76 -17.17 -25.38
CA TRP A 183 -0.75 -18.19 -24.32
C TRP A 183 -2.08 -18.95 -24.24
N HIS A 184 -3.21 -18.29 -24.37
CA HIS A 184 -4.52 -18.95 -24.42
C HIS A 184 -4.68 -19.94 -25.60
N LYS A 185 -4.06 -19.64 -26.74
CA LYS A 185 -4.05 -20.56 -27.89
C LYS A 185 -3.13 -21.76 -27.68
N VAL A 186 -2.00 -21.56 -27.00
CA VAL A 186 -0.96 -22.58 -26.80
C VAL A 186 -0.50 -22.65 -25.35
N PRO A 187 -1.38 -23.03 -24.43
CA PRO A 187 -1.07 -23.09 -22.99
C PRO A 187 -0.04 -24.17 -22.62
N THR A 188 0.30 -25.08 -23.53
CA THR A 188 1.28 -26.15 -23.30
C THR A 188 2.20 -26.34 -24.50
N PRO A 189 3.47 -26.81 -24.30
CA PRO A 189 4.39 -27.11 -25.39
C PRO A 189 3.83 -28.10 -26.42
N ALA A 190 3.04 -29.08 -25.98
CA ALA A 190 2.41 -30.06 -26.87
C ALA A 190 1.42 -29.43 -27.86
N MET A 191 0.78 -28.33 -27.48
CA MET A 191 -0.12 -27.58 -28.36
C MET A 191 0.65 -26.70 -29.36
N ALA A 192 1.82 -26.22 -29.01
CA ALA A 192 2.65 -25.42 -29.91
C ALA A 192 3.03 -26.18 -31.19
N ALA A 193 3.33 -27.46 -31.09
CA ALA A 193 3.67 -28.32 -32.24
C ALA A 193 2.52 -28.44 -33.26
N LYS A 194 1.30 -28.08 -32.87
CA LYS A 194 0.11 -28.14 -33.75
C LYS A 194 -0.27 -26.76 -34.30
N LEU A 195 0.41 -25.70 -33.86
CA LEU A 195 0.09 -24.32 -34.23
C LEU A 195 0.66 -24.02 -35.64
N ARG A 196 -0.15 -23.36 -36.47
CA ARG A 196 0.29 -22.90 -37.79
C ARG A 196 0.87 -21.47 -37.68
N GLN A 197 1.93 -21.19 -38.41
CA GLN A 197 2.54 -19.86 -38.48
C GLN A 197 1.52 -18.78 -38.83
N SER A 198 0.65 -19.00 -39.82
CA SER A 198 -0.37 -18.03 -40.23
C SER A 198 -1.33 -17.62 -39.10
N ALA A 199 -1.59 -18.53 -38.13
CA ALA A 199 -2.43 -18.22 -36.97
C ALA A 199 -1.71 -17.32 -35.96
N ILE A 200 -0.37 -17.41 -35.91
CA ILE A 200 0.47 -16.51 -35.10
C ILE A 200 0.56 -15.15 -35.78
N ASP A 201 0.85 -15.11 -37.08
CA ASP A 201 0.96 -13.87 -37.86
C ASP A 201 -0.34 -13.05 -37.77
N SER A 202 -1.50 -13.71 -37.89
CA SER A 202 -2.80 -13.06 -37.71
C SER A 202 -2.98 -12.48 -36.30
N LEU A 203 -2.52 -13.19 -35.27
CA LEU A 203 -2.58 -12.71 -33.88
C LEU A 203 -1.66 -11.50 -33.68
N LEU A 204 -0.41 -11.59 -34.13
CA LEU A 204 0.56 -10.49 -34.03
C LEU A 204 0.06 -9.24 -34.76
N GLN A 205 -0.52 -9.43 -35.97
CA GLN A 205 -1.09 -8.33 -36.75
C GLN A 205 -2.30 -7.69 -36.04
N ALA A 206 -3.20 -8.49 -35.45
CA ALA A 206 -4.35 -7.99 -34.71
C ALA A 206 -3.94 -7.12 -33.51
N HIS A 207 -2.82 -7.44 -32.87
CA HIS A 207 -2.25 -6.68 -31.74
C HIS A 207 -1.16 -5.69 -32.15
N ARG A 208 -0.95 -5.46 -33.47
CA ARG A 208 0.04 -4.54 -34.04
C ARG A 208 1.48 -4.80 -33.57
N ILE A 209 1.83 -6.06 -33.32
CA ILE A 209 3.19 -6.47 -32.96
C ILE A 209 4.03 -6.61 -34.23
N ARG A 210 5.14 -5.86 -34.30
CA ARG A 210 6.04 -5.82 -35.46
C ARG A 210 7.48 -6.21 -35.13
N ARG A 211 7.82 -6.39 -33.84
CA ARG A 211 9.18 -6.68 -33.38
C ARG A 211 9.58 -8.15 -33.49
N ILE A 212 8.63 -9.03 -33.75
CA ILE A 212 8.79 -10.48 -33.89
C ILE A 212 7.75 -10.96 -34.88
N ASP A 213 8.09 -11.92 -35.71
CA ASP A 213 7.17 -12.57 -36.67
C ASP A 213 6.69 -13.95 -36.22
N GLY A 214 5.80 -14.54 -37.00
CA GLY A 214 5.21 -15.83 -36.67
C GLY A 214 6.19 -17.00 -36.77
N GLU A 215 7.20 -16.91 -37.63
CA GLU A 215 8.26 -17.90 -37.76
C GLU A 215 9.15 -17.93 -36.53
N ASP A 216 9.61 -16.75 -36.07
CA ASP A 216 10.39 -16.61 -34.85
C ASP A 216 9.66 -17.12 -33.61
N VAL A 217 8.38 -16.73 -33.47
CA VAL A 217 7.52 -17.22 -32.35
C VAL A 217 7.44 -18.74 -32.40
N LEU A 218 7.16 -19.31 -33.58
CA LEU A 218 7.02 -20.77 -33.72
C LEU A 218 8.33 -21.49 -33.39
N ARG A 219 9.46 -20.96 -33.90
CA ARG A 219 10.81 -21.48 -33.63
C ARG A 219 11.13 -21.49 -32.12
N ILE A 220 10.74 -20.43 -31.40
CA ILE A 220 10.93 -20.34 -29.94
C ILE A 220 10.02 -21.35 -29.23
N LEU A 221 8.73 -21.39 -29.55
CA LEU A 221 7.76 -22.24 -28.87
C LEU A 221 8.00 -23.75 -29.11
N CYS A 222 8.58 -24.11 -30.27
CA CYS A 222 8.88 -25.48 -30.62
C CYS A 222 10.28 -25.95 -30.20
N GLN A 223 11.04 -25.14 -29.45
CA GLN A 223 12.28 -25.59 -28.79
C GLN A 223 11.99 -26.80 -27.91
N LYS A 224 13.03 -27.63 -27.68
CA LYS A 224 12.91 -28.83 -26.86
C LYS A 224 12.24 -28.49 -25.50
N PRO A 225 11.07 -29.09 -25.20
CA PRO A 225 10.35 -28.81 -23.98
C PRO A 225 11.09 -29.39 -22.74
N LEU A 226 10.81 -28.82 -21.57
CA LEU A 226 11.23 -29.41 -20.32
C LEU A 226 10.55 -30.77 -20.10
N ALA A 227 11.32 -31.73 -19.61
CA ALA A 227 10.76 -32.97 -19.09
C ALA A 227 10.21 -32.69 -17.68
N VAL A 228 8.89 -32.76 -17.54
CA VAL A 228 8.20 -32.52 -16.28
C VAL A 228 7.35 -33.74 -15.90
N ALA A 229 7.06 -33.87 -14.60
CA ALA A 229 6.19 -34.94 -14.14
C ALA A 229 4.79 -34.84 -14.76
N PRO A 230 4.12 -35.98 -15.02
CA PRO A 230 2.73 -35.98 -15.48
C PRO A 230 1.82 -35.12 -14.59
N GLY A 231 0.93 -34.33 -15.21
CA GLY A 231 0.04 -33.41 -14.51
C GLY A 231 0.63 -32.02 -14.21
N THR A 232 1.96 -31.83 -14.31
CA THR A 232 2.60 -30.53 -14.00
C THR A 232 2.17 -29.44 -14.99
N ALA A 233 2.18 -29.72 -16.29
CA ALA A 233 1.81 -28.76 -17.31
C ALA A 233 0.33 -28.37 -17.23
N GLU A 234 -0.53 -29.33 -16.98
CA GLU A 234 -1.98 -29.15 -16.82
C GLU A 234 -2.29 -28.29 -15.59
N ALA A 235 -1.71 -28.61 -14.43
CA ALA A 235 -1.91 -27.87 -13.20
C ALA A 235 -1.37 -26.43 -13.31
N ALA A 236 -0.14 -26.25 -13.85
CA ALA A 236 0.47 -24.94 -14.01
C ALA A 236 -0.30 -24.08 -15.02
N SER A 237 -0.76 -24.65 -16.15
CA SER A 237 -1.57 -23.93 -17.12
C SER A 237 -2.94 -23.53 -16.56
N ALA A 238 -3.58 -24.38 -15.74
CA ALA A 238 -4.82 -24.04 -15.04
C ALA A 238 -4.60 -22.88 -14.06
N HIS A 239 -3.49 -22.88 -13.32
CA HIS A 239 -3.13 -21.78 -12.43
C HIS A 239 -2.91 -20.47 -13.20
N ILE A 240 -2.16 -20.50 -14.31
CA ILE A 240 -1.97 -19.30 -15.16
C ILE A 240 -3.31 -18.78 -15.67
N ARG A 241 -4.25 -19.66 -16.05
CA ARG A 241 -5.59 -19.25 -16.50
C ARG A 241 -6.33 -18.44 -15.44
N THR A 242 -6.22 -18.86 -14.18
CA THR A 242 -6.80 -18.12 -13.04
C THR A 242 -6.14 -16.77 -12.83
N LEU A 243 -4.78 -16.70 -12.90
CA LEU A 243 -4.04 -15.45 -12.79
C LEU A 243 -4.37 -14.50 -13.94
N ALA A 244 -4.48 -15.02 -15.16
CA ALA A 244 -4.84 -14.27 -16.35
C ALA A 244 -6.23 -13.64 -16.27
N ALA A 245 -7.19 -14.36 -15.70
CA ALA A 245 -8.54 -13.83 -15.49
C ALA A 245 -8.52 -12.64 -14.53
N ARG A 246 -7.73 -12.71 -13.46
CA ARG A 246 -7.55 -11.60 -12.51
C ARG A 246 -6.83 -10.39 -13.11
N LEU A 247 -5.87 -10.60 -14.02
CA LEU A 247 -5.20 -9.50 -14.72
C LEU A 247 -6.12 -8.72 -15.66
N ARG A 248 -7.15 -9.38 -16.24
CA ARG A 248 -8.13 -8.73 -17.13
C ARG A 248 -9.21 -7.97 -16.37
N ASN A 249 -9.61 -8.48 -15.21
CA ASN A 249 -10.62 -7.88 -14.35
C ASN A 249 -9.97 -7.69 -12.96
N PRO A 250 -9.17 -6.64 -12.76
CA PRO A 250 -8.77 -6.27 -11.42
C PRO A 250 -10.04 -5.94 -10.63
N ALA A 251 -10.27 -6.68 -9.55
CA ALA A 251 -11.43 -6.54 -8.68
C ALA A 251 -11.49 -5.16 -8.04
#